data_54c5ef88898e61daa4225dd0f6385ba4
#
_entry.id   54c5ef88898e61daa4225dd0f6385ba4
#
_cell.length_a   1.000
_cell.length_b   1.000
_cell.length_c   1.000
_cell.angle_alpha   90.00
_cell.angle_beta   90.00
_cell.angle_gamma   90.00
#
_symmetry.space_group_name_H-M   'P 1'
#
loop_
_entity.id
_entity.type
_entity.pdbx_description
1 polymer ?
#
loop_
_entity_poly.entity_id
_entity_poly.type
_entity_poly.pdbx_seq_one_letter_code
_entity_poly.pdbx_strand_id
1 'polypeptide(L)'
;MATYSTAPVAESSEFKNGAAPESRETEQPITVRGRALIVAYHFPPQAGSSGLLRSLKFCRYLPELGWMPTVLTINPRGYERTDESQIAEIPSFVKVIRAFGLDSRRHLSVRGRYLRATALPDRWVGWVAGAIPAGLYAIRKDNIDIIFSTYPIASAVLIGYFLHVMTGKPWVVDFRDTMTEEGYPEDPKTRRLYQWIERKAIEHGSRFLFTAPAAIRMYLARYPALSPERCLLLPNGYDEADFAGLLPQAKTNQPLRLLHSGLIYPWERDPSALFHALARLKAEAQISAAALSVELRACGHEAEYAKRLKALGIEEVVQLLPPLPYRDSLQDAAGADGLLLLQAACCDHQIPAKAYEYLRLHKPILALTTQTGDTAALLKQSGGATIVDLEDENAIYQAIPEFLRQVRTGGHPLPGSTNSHSRRSQAKQLAACLDRVLREADNAPGVGSRRPPSSQG
;
A
#
# COMPACT_ATOMS: atom_id res chain seq x y z
N MET A 1 -39.28 -19.40 53.60
CA MET A 1 -40.77 -19.38 53.52
C MET A 1 -41.22 -18.06 53.01
N ALA A 2 -42.05 -18.05 52.01
CA ALA A 2 -42.87 -17.01 51.38
C ALA A 2 -42.51 -16.82 49.90
N THR A 3 -43.15 -17.33 49.09
CA THR A 3 -44.37 -17.46 48.28
C THR A 3 -44.32 -16.48 47.09
N TYR A 4 -44.32 -17.12 45.94
CA TYR A 4 -44.45 -16.52 44.60
C TYR A 4 -45.86 -15.96 44.37
N SER A 5 -45.98 -14.86 43.66
CA SER A 5 -47.22 -14.40 43.03
C SER A 5 -46.97 -14.13 41.57
N THR A 6 -47.66 -14.85 40.72
CA THR A 6 -47.71 -14.73 39.26
C THR A 6 -48.83 -13.75 38.88
N ALA A 7 -48.57 -12.89 37.92
CA ALA A 7 -49.60 -12.13 37.20
C ALA A 7 -49.30 -12.16 35.68
N PRO A 8 -50.30 -12.03 34.79
CA PRO A 8 -50.37 -12.71 33.52
C PRO A 8 -49.80 -11.91 32.35
N VAL A 9 -49.39 -12.66 31.34
CA VAL A 9 -48.90 -12.25 30.03
C VAL A 9 -50.03 -11.61 29.21
N ALA A 10 -49.82 -10.43 28.69
CA ALA A 10 -50.65 -9.80 27.67
C ALA A 10 -50.09 -10.13 26.28
N GLU A 11 -50.93 -10.73 25.46
CA GLU A 11 -50.72 -10.96 24.02
C GLU A 11 -50.57 -9.62 23.31
N SER A 12 -49.48 -9.43 22.54
CA SER A 12 -49.34 -8.32 21.59
C SER A 12 -49.18 -8.85 20.18
N SER A 13 -50.12 -8.43 19.38
CA SER A 13 -50.35 -8.54 17.95
C SER A 13 -49.12 -8.61 17.04
N GLU A 14 -49.22 -9.57 16.11
CA GLU A 14 -48.40 -9.75 14.93
C GLU A 14 -48.33 -8.47 14.07
N PHE A 15 -47.10 -7.92 13.91
CA PHE A 15 -46.78 -7.06 12.78
C PHE A 15 -46.06 -7.90 11.72
N LYS A 16 -46.81 -8.30 10.69
CA LYS A 16 -46.28 -8.82 9.45
C LYS A 16 -45.62 -7.62 8.70
N ASN A 17 -44.34 -7.47 8.80
CA ASN A 17 -43.55 -6.72 7.83
C ASN A 17 -42.95 -7.71 6.82
N GLY A 18 -43.58 -7.82 5.68
CA GLY A 18 -43.05 -8.45 4.49
C GLY A 18 -41.96 -7.57 3.90
N ALA A 19 -40.71 -7.81 4.26
CA ALA A 19 -39.57 -7.37 3.48
C ALA A 19 -39.51 -8.25 2.24
N ALA A 20 -39.77 -7.66 1.07
CA ALA A 20 -39.53 -8.31 -0.21
C ALA A 20 -38.04 -8.71 -0.29
N PRO A 21 -37.72 -9.89 -0.85
CA PRO A 21 -36.32 -10.28 -1.03
C PRO A 21 -35.68 -9.27 -1.99
N GLU A 22 -34.59 -8.65 -1.53
CA GLU A 22 -33.71 -7.84 -2.38
C GLU A 22 -33.40 -8.67 -3.62
N SER A 23 -33.70 -8.08 -4.77
CA SER A 23 -33.42 -8.65 -6.09
C SER A 23 -31.95 -9.06 -6.14
N ARG A 24 -31.70 -10.37 -6.21
CA ARG A 24 -30.42 -10.92 -6.62
C ARG A 24 -30.11 -10.29 -7.97
N GLU A 25 -29.19 -9.33 -8.00
CA GLU A 25 -28.54 -8.91 -9.25
C GLU A 25 -28.08 -10.21 -9.92
N THR A 26 -28.64 -10.49 -11.07
CA THR A 26 -28.21 -11.61 -11.92
C THR A 26 -26.76 -11.33 -12.29
N GLU A 27 -25.82 -12.06 -11.64
CA GLU A 27 -24.43 -12.04 -12.00
C GLU A 27 -24.33 -12.44 -13.49
N GLN A 28 -24.07 -11.46 -14.33
CA GLN A 28 -23.78 -11.73 -15.74
C GLN A 28 -22.52 -12.60 -15.78
N PRO A 29 -22.49 -13.67 -16.58
CA PRO A 29 -21.34 -14.55 -16.65
C PRO A 29 -20.09 -13.75 -17.05
N ILE A 30 -19.09 -13.73 -16.16
CA ILE A 30 -17.84 -13.02 -16.38
C ILE A 30 -17.12 -13.69 -17.55
N THR A 31 -17.03 -13.01 -18.68
CA THR A 31 -16.25 -13.49 -19.84
C THR A 31 -14.76 -13.41 -19.48
N VAL A 32 -14.13 -14.56 -19.27
CA VAL A 32 -12.70 -14.64 -18.96
C VAL A 32 -11.88 -14.30 -20.20
N ARG A 33 -11.16 -13.19 -20.16
CA ARG A 33 -10.23 -12.72 -21.20
C ARG A 33 -8.85 -13.34 -21.08
N GLY A 34 -8.39 -13.53 -19.83
CA GLY A 34 -7.08 -14.07 -19.56
C GLY A 34 -6.90 -14.48 -18.10
N ARG A 35 -5.80 -15.18 -17.82
CA ARG A 35 -5.41 -15.69 -16.51
C ARG A 35 -4.03 -15.18 -16.14
N ALA A 36 -3.90 -14.56 -14.97
CA ALA A 36 -2.64 -13.99 -14.50
C ALA A 36 -2.10 -14.75 -13.27
N LEU A 37 -0.83 -15.14 -13.29
CA LEU A 37 -0.11 -15.63 -12.12
C LEU A 37 0.53 -14.45 -11.41
N ILE A 38 0.00 -14.09 -10.23
CA ILE A 38 0.50 -12.99 -9.39
C ILE A 38 1.51 -13.56 -8.40
N VAL A 39 2.80 -13.28 -8.61
CA VAL A 39 3.89 -13.64 -7.70
C VAL A 39 4.07 -12.52 -6.70
N ALA A 40 3.59 -12.73 -5.47
CA ALA A 40 3.59 -11.72 -4.42
C ALA A 40 4.00 -12.32 -3.07
N TYR A 41 5.03 -11.75 -2.44
CA TYR A 41 5.38 -12.09 -1.06
C TYR A 41 4.35 -11.52 -0.09
N HIS A 42 4.04 -10.22 -0.22
CA HIS A 42 3.03 -9.57 0.64
C HIS A 42 1.62 -9.98 0.20
N PHE A 43 1.09 -10.97 0.91
CA PHE A 43 -0.26 -11.49 0.70
C PHE A 43 -0.80 -12.08 2.02
N PRO A 44 -2.12 -12.05 2.31
CA PRO A 44 -2.66 -12.62 3.54
C PRO A 44 -2.21 -14.09 3.78
N PRO A 45 -1.86 -14.48 5.02
CA PRO A 45 -2.03 -13.77 6.30
C PRO A 45 -0.83 -12.94 6.75
N GLN A 46 0.01 -12.41 5.86
CA GLN A 46 1.15 -11.59 6.23
C GLN A 46 0.67 -10.31 6.93
N ALA A 47 1.16 -10.03 8.13
CA ALA A 47 0.81 -8.84 8.92
C ALA A 47 1.96 -7.81 8.97
N GLY A 48 1.61 -6.55 9.27
CA GLY A 48 2.56 -5.47 9.51
C GLY A 48 3.06 -4.75 8.25
N SER A 49 2.45 -4.98 7.07
CA SER A 49 2.77 -4.26 5.84
C SER A 49 1.51 -3.88 5.09
N SER A 50 1.36 -2.61 4.73
CA SER A 50 0.31 -2.15 3.79
C SER A 50 0.52 -2.69 2.36
N GLY A 51 1.68 -3.28 2.12
CA GLY A 51 2.06 -3.85 0.83
C GLY A 51 1.13 -4.93 0.32
N LEU A 52 0.48 -5.67 1.22
CA LEU A 52 -0.46 -6.73 0.87
C LEU A 52 -1.73 -6.18 0.18
N LEU A 53 -2.18 -4.97 0.55
CA LEU A 53 -3.43 -4.40 0.04
C LEU A 53 -3.44 -4.26 -1.48
N ARG A 54 -2.31 -3.88 -2.09
CA ARG A 54 -2.22 -3.73 -3.54
C ARG A 54 -2.51 -5.03 -4.28
N SER A 55 -1.84 -6.12 -3.92
CA SER A 55 -2.03 -7.43 -4.53
C SER A 55 -3.41 -8.00 -4.25
N LEU A 56 -3.89 -7.88 -3.01
CA LEU A 56 -5.21 -8.35 -2.60
C LEU A 56 -6.34 -7.64 -3.36
N LYS A 57 -6.27 -6.30 -3.46
CA LYS A 57 -7.31 -5.52 -4.17
C LYS A 57 -7.25 -5.75 -5.69
N PHE A 58 -6.09 -6.01 -6.29
CA PHE A 58 -6.03 -6.48 -7.67
C PHE A 58 -6.74 -7.84 -7.84
N CYS A 59 -6.52 -8.77 -6.91
CA CYS A 59 -7.23 -10.05 -6.94
C CYS A 59 -8.74 -9.88 -6.83
N ARG A 60 -9.21 -8.87 -6.10
CA ARG A 60 -10.64 -8.58 -5.91
C ARG A 60 -11.30 -8.02 -7.18
N TYR A 61 -10.64 -7.06 -7.87
CA TYR A 61 -11.26 -6.30 -8.94
C TYR A 61 -10.93 -6.79 -10.34
N LEU A 62 -9.84 -7.52 -10.56
CA LEU A 62 -9.48 -8.03 -11.89
C LEU A 62 -10.53 -8.98 -12.50
N PRO A 63 -11.22 -9.85 -11.74
CA PRO A 63 -12.26 -10.72 -12.31
C PRO A 63 -13.42 -9.97 -12.94
N GLU A 64 -13.85 -8.84 -12.36
CA GLU A 64 -14.88 -7.97 -12.94
C GLU A 64 -14.47 -7.43 -14.33
N LEU A 65 -13.18 -7.47 -14.62
CA LEU A 65 -12.57 -6.97 -15.86
C LEU A 65 -12.13 -8.11 -16.78
N GLY A 66 -12.55 -9.35 -16.49
CA GLY A 66 -12.26 -10.55 -17.27
C GLY A 66 -10.89 -11.16 -17.02
N TRP A 67 -10.15 -10.77 -15.99
CA TRP A 67 -8.85 -11.35 -15.66
C TRP A 67 -8.91 -12.21 -14.39
N MET A 68 -8.64 -13.51 -14.53
CA MET A 68 -8.66 -14.44 -13.39
C MET A 68 -7.27 -14.54 -12.75
N PRO A 69 -7.11 -14.05 -11.50
CA PRO A 69 -5.84 -14.14 -10.80
C PRO A 69 -5.65 -15.49 -10.11
N THR A 70 -4.44 -16.05 -10.23
CA THR A 70 -3.91 -17.08 -9.33
C THR A 70 -2.72 -16.49 -8.59
N VAL A 71 -2.70 -16.59 -7.28
CA VAL A 71 -1.62 -16.02 -6.47
C VAL A 71 -0.60 -17.09 -6.12
N LEU A 72 0.67 -16.82 -6.39
CA LEU A 72 1.81 -17.59 -5.93
C LEU A 72 2.54 -16.80 -4.83
N THR A 73 2.43 -17.27 -3.60
CA THR A 73 3.04 -16.64 -2.45
C THR A 73 3.86 -17.64 -1.61
N ILE A 74 4.61 -17.17 -0.64
CA ILE A 74 5.35 -18.04 0.29
C ILE A 74 4.37 -18.68 1.29
N ASN A 75 4.74 -19.85 1.84
CA ASN A 75 3.95 -20.42 2.93
C ASN A 75 4.00 -19.53 4.18
N PRO A 76 2.96 -19.55 5.05
CA PRO A 76 2.85 -18.66 6.21
C PRO A 76 4.03 -18.72 7.17
N ARG A 77 4.78 -19.83 7.23
CA ARG A 77 5.99 -19.96 8.05
C ARG A 77 7.10 -19.01 7.61
N GLY A 78 7.10 -18.57 6.35
CA GLY A 78 8.04 -17.58 5.82
C GLY A 78 7.78 -16.16 6.29
N TYR A 79 6.60 -15.85 6.83
CA TYR A 79 6.28 -14.52 7.34
C TYR A 79 6.80 -14.32 8.76
N GLU A 80 7.23 -13.12 9.08
CA GLU A 80 7.66 -12.74 10.43
C GLU A 80 6.48 -12.60 11.39
N ARG A 81 5.38 -12.04 10.89
CA ARG A 81 4.11 -11.86 11.60
C ARG A 81 2.96 -12.27 10.69
N THR A 82 1.96 -12.92 11.27
CA THR A 82 0.74 -13.33 10.60
C THR A 82 -0.48 -12.84 11.36
N ASP A 83 -1.55 -12.55 10.59
CA ASP A 83 -2.87 -12.26 11.09
C ASP A 83 -3.87 -13.10 10.30
N GLU A 84 -4.37 -14.16 10.91
CA GLU A 84 -5.27 -15.11 10.28
C GLU A 84 -6.63 -14.49 9.90
N SER A 85 -7.03 -13.40 10.56
CA SER A 85 -8.28 -12.69 10.22
C SER A 85 -8.27 -12.15 8.78
N GLN A 86 -7.10 -11.83 8.25
CA GLN A 86 -6.93 -11.33 6.88
C GLN A 86 -7.21 -12.39 5.81
N ILE A 87 -7.22 -13.69 6.16
CA ILE A 87 -7.57 -14.77 5.22
C ILE A 87 -9.01 -14.59 4.72
N ALA A 88 -9.90 -14.11 5.56
CA ALA A 88 -11.29 -13.84 5.19
C ALA A 88 -11.45 -12.74 4.13
N GLU A 89 -10.43 -11.88 3.96
CA GLU A 89 -10.43 -10.85 2.93
C GLU A 89 -10.10 -11.39 1.52
N ILE A 90 -9.56 -12.62 1.43
CA ILE A 90 -9.26 -13.24 0.15
C ILE A 90 -10.58 -13.67 -0.51
N PRO A 91 -10.91 -13.15 -1.71
CA PRO A 91 -12.12 -13.60 -2.39
C PRO A 91 -12.09 -15.11 -2.65
N SER A 92 -13.21 -15.79 -2.43
CA SER A 92 -13.30 -17.27 -2.51
C SER A 92 -12.94 -17.85 -3.88
N PHE A 93 -13.08 -17.07 -4.95
CA PHE A 93 -12.70 -17.46 -6.31
C PHE A 93 -11.20 -17.34 -6.60
N VAL A 94 -10.41 -16.73 -5.71
CA VAL A 94 -8.96 -16.55 -5.89
C VAL A 94 -8.22 -17.80 -5.45
N LYS A 95 -7.56 -18.46 -6.38
CA LYS A 95 -6.66 -19.58 -6.07
C LYS A 95 -5.35 -19.05 -5.50
N VAL A 96 -4.98 -19.52 -4.29
CA VAL A 96 -3.73 -19.16 -3.62
C VAL A 96 -2.83 -20.38 -3.49
N ILE A 97 -1.64 -20.29 -4.08
CA ILE A 97 -0.59 -21.32 -4.02
C ILE A 97 0.47 -20.84 -3.02
N ARG A 98 0.59 -21.55 -1.91
CA ARG A 98 1.54 -21.26 -0.83
C ARG A 98 2.77 -22.17 -0.99
N ALA A 99 3.76 -21.67 -1.77
CA ALA A 99 4.94 -22.44 -2.06
C ALA A 99 5.87 -22.53 -0.85
N PHE A 100 6.63 -23.63 -0.77
CA PHE A 100 7.66 -23.77 0.23
C PHE A 100 8.66 -22.63 0.15
N GLY A 101 9.07 -22.10 1.29
CA GLY A 101 10.09 -21.08 1.43
C GLY A 101 10.44 -20.87 2.89
N LEU A 102 11.68 -20.48 3.12
CA LEU A 102 12.23 -20.23 4.45
C LEU A 102 12.68 -18.78 4.56
N ASP A 103 12.51 -18.20 5.73
CA ASP A 103 13.20 -16.98 6.14
C ASP A 103 14.57 -17.39 6.69
N SER A 104 15.64 -17.08 5.99
CA SER A 104 17.00 -17.47 6.36
C SER A 104 17.41 -16.97 7.74
N ARG A 105 16.96 -15.78 8.14
CA ARG A 105 17.25 -15.21 9.46
C ARG A 105 16.59 -15.99 10.59
N ARG A 106 15.38 -16.51 10.37
CA ARG A 106 14.59 -17.23 11.41
C ARG A 106 14.86 -18.73 11.41
N HIS A 107 14.99 -19.34 10.23
CA HIS A 107 15.00 -20.80 10.09
C HIS A 107 16.40 -21.39 9.91
N LEU A 108 17.36 -20.59 9.42
CA LEU A 108 18.73 -21.05 9.17
C LEU A 108 19.75 -20.38 10.12
N SER A 109 19.27 -19.69 11.15
CA SER A 109 20.12 -19.03 12.13
C SER A 109 20.51 -20.00 13.23
N VAL A 110 21.81 -20.07 13.53
CA VAL A 110 22.38 -20.79 14.69
C VAL A 110 22.99 -19.74 15.61
N ARG A 111 22.49 -19.63 16.84
CA ARG A 111 22.94 -18.62 17.83
C ARG A 111 22.88 -17.18 17.29
N GLY A 112 21.84 -16.85 16.53
CA GLY A 112 21.64 -15.52 15.95
C GLY A 112 22.48 -15.22 14.70
N ARG A 113 23.28 -16.19 14.21
CA ARG A 113 24.12 -16.07 13.00
C ARG A 113 23.63 -17.00 11.90
N TYR A 114 23.62 -16.52 10.66
CA TYR A 114 23.29 -17.31 9.46
C TYR A 114 24.28 -16.99 8.33
N LEU A 115 24.41 -17.90 7.39
CA LEU A 115 25.28 -17.68 6.23
C LEU A 115 24.68 -16.60 5.32
N ARG A 116 25.41 -15.51 5.10
CA ARG A 116 24.95 -14.39 4.24
C ARG A 116 24.50 -14.85 2.85
N ALA A 117 25.16 -15.85 2.28
CA ALA A 117 24.79 -16.40 0.97
C ALA A 117 23.35 -16.93 0.92
N THR A 118 22.81 -17.43 2.06
CA THR A 118 21.43 -17.93 2.13
C THR A 118 20.38 -16.83 2.26
N ALA A 119 20.80 -15.55 2.30
CA ALA A 119 19.95 -14.38 2.39
C ALA A 119 20.22 -13.39 1.24
N LEU A 120 20.70 -13.86 0.09
CA LEU A 120 20.92 -13.07 -1.11
C LEU A 120 20.01 -13.57 -2.24
N PRO A 121 19.22 -12.71 -2.88
CA PRO A 121 19.13 -11.23 -2.77
C PRO A 121 18.46 -10.73 -1.50
N ASP A 122 17.59 -11.52 -0.91
CA ASP A 122 16.90 -11.23 0.35
C ASP A 122 16.77 -12.50 1.20
N ARG A 123 16.34 -12.34 2.46
CA ARG A 123 16.26 -13.45 3.42
C ARG A 123 15.24 -14.55 3.05
N TRP A 124 14.41 -14.32 2.05
CA TRP A 124 13.40 -15.25 1.55
C TRP A 124 13.80 -15.94 0.25
N VAL A 125 15.07 -15.86 -0.17
CA VAL A 125 15.56 -16.50 -1.41
C VAL A 125 15.25 -17.99 -1.48
N GLY A 126 15.15 -18.69 -0.35
CA GLY A 126 14.72 -20.08 -0.27
C GLY A 126 13.32 -20.34 -0.86
N TRP A 127 12.48 -19.31 -0.94
CA TRP A 127 11.17 -19.35 -1.59
C TRP A 127 11.28 -19.61 -3.10
N VAL A 128 12.33 -19.11 -3.75
CA VAL A 128 12.56 -19.32 -5.21
C VAL A 128 12.53 -20.80 -5.56
N ALA A 129 13.18 -21.64 -4.75
CA ALA A 129 13.25 -23.10 -4.98
C ALA A 129 11.87 -23.79 -4.91
N GLY A 130 10.99 -23.35 -4.02
CA GLY A 130 9.62 -23.88 -3.92
C GLY A 130 8.66 -23.24 -4.90
N ALA A 131 8.83 -21.96 -5.20
CA ALA A 131 7.92 -21.20 -6.06
C ALA A 131 8.06 -21.55 -7.55
N ILE A 132 9.27 -21.84 -8.03
CA ILE A 132 9.47 -22.19 -9.44
C ILE A 132 8.68 -23.46 -9.82
N PRO A 133 8.85 -24.63 -9.18
CA PRO A 133 8.08 -25.82 -9.57
C PRO A 133 6.58 -25.64 -9.36
N ALA A 134 6.15 -24.96 -8.29
CA ALA A 134 4.74 -24.66 -8.05
C ALA A 134 4.15 -23.74 -9.12
N GLY A 135 4.90 -22.70 -9.53
CA GLY A 135 4.51 -21.78 -10.60
C GLY A 135 4.45 -22.45 -11.97
N LEU A 136 5.43 -23.28 -12.32
CA LEU A 136 5.43 -24.06 -13.56
C LEU A 136 4.22 -25.00 -13.63
N TYR A 137 3.89 -25.67 -12.53
CA TYR A 137 2.72 -26.51 -12.44
C TYR A 137 1.43 -25.70 -12.65
N ALA A 138 1.31 -24.56 -11.95
CA ALA A 138 0.15 -23.69 -12.09
C ALA A 138 -0.02 -23.13 -13.51
N ILE A 139 1.08 -22.68 -14.14
CA ILE A 139 1.06 -22.13 -15.49
C ILE A 139 0.49 -23.16 -16.49
N ARG A 140 0.86 -24.43 -16.34
CA ARG A 140 0.35 -25.50 -17.21
C ARG A 140 -1.08 -25.91 -16.87
N LYS A 141 -1.34 -26.17 -15.57
CA LYS A 141 -2.64 -26.70 -15.11
C LYS A 141 -3.78 -25.69 -15.24
N ASP A 142 -3.52 -24.43 -14.89
CA ASP A 142 -4.54 -23.39 -14.85
C ASP A 142 -4.56 -22.54 -16.12
N ASN A 143 -3.78 -22.91 -17.16
CA ASN A 143 -3.65 -22.19 -18.43
C ASN A 143 -3.36 -20.69 -18.21
N ILE A 144 -2.34 -20.38 -17.41
CA ILE A 144 -1.91 -19.01 -17.18
C ILE A 144 -1.40 -18.38 -18.46
N ASP A 145 -1.85 -17.18 -18.75
CA ASP A 145 -1.48 -16.40 -19.94
C ASP A 145 -0.33 -15.44 -19.67
N ILE A 146 -0.31 -14.81 -18.49
CA ILE A 146 0.65 -13.76 -18.11
C ILE A 146 1.19 -14.01 -16.69
N ILE A 147 2.48 -13.75 -16.52
CA ILE A 147 3.14 -13.70 -15.20
C ILE A 147 3.18 -12.23 -14.74
N PHE A 148 2.76 -11.96 -13.52
CA PHE A 148 2.85 -10.67 -12.86
C PHE A 148 3.64 -10.83 -11.56
N SER A 149 4.76 -10.15 -11.41
CA SER A 149 5.54 -10.18 -10.16
C SER A 149 5.62 -8.80 -9.54
N THR A 150 5.48 -8.74 -8.21
CA THR A 150 5.51 -7.45 -7.49
C THR A 150 6.65 -7.40 -6.47
N TYR A 151 7.47 -6.35 -6.55
CA TYR A 151 8.46 -5.93 -5.57
C TYR A 151 7.72 -5.28 -4.37
N PRO A 152 8.23 -5.16 -3.08
CA PRO A 152 9.65 -4.93 -2.78
C PRO A 152 10.48 -6.16 -2.36
N ILE A 153 10.04 -7.36 -2.57
CA ILE A 153 10.86 -8.54 -2.30
C ILE A 153 11.53 -9.00 -3.60
N ALA A 154 12.87 -8.88 -3.65
CA ALA A 154 13.65 -9.18 -4.85
C ALA A 154 13.48 -10.63 -5.33
N SER A 155 13.31 -11.57 -4.40
CA SER A 155 12.99 -12.98 -4.72
C SER A 155 11.71 -13.13 -5.53
N ALA A 156 10.69 -12.27 -5.36
CA ALA A 156 9.46 -12.32 -6.18
C ALA A 156 9.74 -11.95 -7.64
N VAL A 157 10.58 -10.93 -7.88
CA VAL A 157 11.00 -10.54 -9.23
C VAL A 157 11.83 -11.65 -9.88
N LEU A 158 12.73 -12.27 -9.08
CA LEU A 158 13.55 -13.39 -9.54
C LEU A 158 12.72 -14.62 -9.93
N ILE A 159 11.68 -14.93 -9.15
CA ILE A 159 10.71 -16.00 -9.50
C ILE A 159 10.01 -15.66 -10.82
N GLY A 160 9.53 -14.43 -10.98
CA GLY A 160 8.89 -13.98 -12.23
C GLY A 160 9.82 -14.13 -13.43
N TYR A 161 11.08 -13.75 -13.30
CA TYR A 161 12.11 -13.91 -14.32
C TYR A 161 12.29 -15.38 -14.74
N PHE A 162 12.52 -16.28 -13.77
CA PHE A 162 12.73 -17.69 -14.09
C PHE A 162 11.50 -18.36 -14.70
N LEU A 163 10.30 -18.06 -14.19
CA LEU A 163 9.07 -18.57 -14.76
C LEU A 163 8.88 -18.08 -16.21
N HIS A 164 9.18 -16.79 -16.49
CA HIS A 164 9.16 -16.24 -17.84
C HIS A 164 10.11 -16.99 -18.77
N VAL A 165 11.39 -17.10 -18.39
CA VAL A 165 12.42 -17.76 -19.23
C VAL A 165 12.09 -19.23 -19.50
N MET A 166 11.55 -19.95 -18.50
CA MET A 166 11.22 -21.38 -18.62
C MET A 166 9.92 -21.66 -19.38
N THR A 167 9.02 -20.70 -19.50
CA THR A 167 7.68 -20.92 -20.10
C THR A 167 7.42 -20.10 -21.35
N GLY A 168 8.19 -19.04 -21.59
CA GLY A 168 7.93 -18.07 -22.65
C GLY A 168 6.69 -17.20 -22.42
N LYS A 169 6.02 -17.31 -21.25
CA LYS A 169 4.85 -16.48 -20.96
C LYS A 169 5.26 -15.02 -20.76
N PRO A 170 4.50 -14.05 -21.29
CA PRO A 170 4.78 -12.63 -21.07
C PRO A 170 4.84 -12.31 -19.59
N TRP A 171 5.74 -11.37 -19.21
CA TRP A 171 6.00 -11.02 -17.84
C TRP A 171 5.84 -9.52 -17.58
N VAL A 172 4.96 -9.17 -16.65
CA VAL A 172 4.74 -7.80 -16.17
C VAL A 172 5.38 -7.66 -14.79
N VAL A 173 6.16 -6.60 -14.60
CA VAL A 173 6.88 -6.34 -13.36
C VAL A 173 6.32 -5.09 -12.68
N ASP A 174 5.85 -5.23 -11.45
CA ASP A 174 5.34 -4.13 -10.64
C ASP A 174 6.46 -3.65 -9.69
N PHE A 175 7.18 -2.61 -10.13
CA PHE A 175 8.16 -1.91 -9.31
C PHE A 175 7.42 -0.89 -8.44
N ARG A 176 6.92 -1.34 -7.31
CA ARG A 176 6.22 -0.48 -6.36
C ARG A 176 7.16 0.51 -5.69
N ASP A 177 8.38 0.05 -5.44
CA ASP A 177 9.49 0.80 -4.93
C ASP A 177 10.68 0.56 -5.86
N THR A 178 11.59 1.49 -5.97
CA THR A 178 12.82 1.32 -6.75
C THR A 178 13.69 0.23 -6.13
N MET A 179 14.21 -0.68 -6.94
CA MET A 179 15.03 -1.77 -6.40
C MET A 179 16.40 -1.28 -5.94
N THR A 180 16.97 -0.32 -6.67
CA THR A 180 18.26 0.27 -6.33
C THR A 180 18.19 1.79 -6.42
N GLU A 181 18.88 2.45 -5.48
CA GLU A 181 18.99 3.89 -5.37
C GLU A 181 20.42 4.28 -5.00
N GLU A 182 20.71 5.57 -4.93
CA GLU A 182 21.96 6.05 -4.38
C GLU A 182 22.05 5.62 -2.91
N GLY A 183 23.12 4.88 -2.57
CA GLY A 183 23.28 4.33 -1.21
C GLY A 183 22.46 3.08 -0.89
N TYR A 184 21.46 2.68 -1.68
CA TYR A 184 20.60 1.52 -1.37
C TYR A 184 20.62 0.43 -2.46
N PRO A 185 20.66 -0.85 -2.10
CA PRO A 185 20.99 -1.40 -0.77
C PRO A 185 22.42 -1.04 -0.34
N GLU A 186 22.65 -0.81 0.95
CA GLU A 186 23.95 -0.42 1.49
C GLU A 186 25.04 -1.49 1.25
N ASP A 187 24.69 -2.77 1.45
CA ASP A 187 25.61 -3.88 1.21
C ASP A 187 25.97 -4.02 -0.28
N PRO A 188 27.26 -3.89 -0.66
CA PRO A 188 27.65 -3.92 -2.07
C PRO A 188 27.31 -5.22 -2.80
N LYS A 189 27.29 -6.38 -2.11
CA LYS A 189 26.94 -7.67 -2.73
C LYS A 189 25.45 -7.74 -3.03
N THR A 190 24.64 -7.32 -2.08
CA THR A 190 23.20 -7.23 -2.23
C THR A 190 22.86 -6.24 -3.36
N ARG A 191 23.50 -5.06 -3.38
CA ARG A 191 23.31 -4.05 -4.43
C ARG A 191 23.63 -4.58 -5.83
N ARG A 192 24.76 -5.28 -6.01
CA ARG A 192 25.13 -5.89 -7.31
C ARG A 192 24.10 -6.92 -7.76
N LEU A 193 23.57 -7.71 -6.83
CA LEU A 193 22.56 -8.70 -7.14
C LEU A 193 21.22 -8.06 -7.47
N TYR A 194 20.81 -7.01 -6.76
CA TYR A 194 19.62 -6.22 -7.07
C TYR A 194 19.73 -5.58 -8.45
N GLN A 195 20.87 -4.96 -8.77
CA GLN A 195 21.15 -4.40 -10.10
C GLN A 195 21.11 -5.47 -11.20
N TRP A 196 21.57 -6.68 -10.91
CA TRP A 196 21.48 -7.78 -11.86
C TRP A 196 20.02 -8.21 -12.08
N ILE A 197 19.23 -8.39 -11.01
CA ILE A 197 17.80 -8.74 -11.09
C ILE A 197 17.03 -7.64 -11.83
N GLU A 198 17.25 -6.40 -11.48
CA GLU A 198 16.63 -5.23 -12.09
C GLU A 198 16.92 -5.16 -13.60
N ARG A 199 18.19 -5.36 -13.99
CA ARG A 199 18.58 -5.42 -15.39
C ARG A 199 17.90 -6.60 -16.10
N LYS A 200 17.85 -7.79 -15.51
CA LYS A 200 17.15 -8.94 -16.09
C LYS A 200 15.65 -8.68 -16.22
N ALA A 201 15.05 -7.98 -15.28
CA ALA A 201 13.66 -7.56 -15.41
C ALA A 201 13.48 -6.61 -16.61
N ILE A 202 14.33 -5.58 -16.77
CA ILE A 202 14.25 -4.64 -17.89
C ILE A 202 14.50 -5.31 -19.24
N GLU A 203 15.45 -6.26 -19.33
CA GLU A 203 15.76 -6.99 -20.55
C GLU A 203 14.60 -7.91 -21.01
N HIS A 204 13.93 -8.56 -20.07
CA HIS A 204 12.99 -9.65 -20.37
C HIS A 204 11.51 -9.32 -20.11
N GLY A 205 11.20 -8.37 -19.23
CA GLY A 205 9.81 -8.00 -18.92
C GLY A 205 9.10 -7.35 -20.09
N SER A 206 7.82 -7.57 -20.22
CA SER A 206 6.97 -6.95 -21.25
C SER A 206 6.55 -5.54 -20.88
N ARG A 207 6.17 -5.30 -19.64
CA ARG A 207 5.75 -3.98 -19.10
C ARG A 207 6.21 -3.83 -17.66
N PHE A 208 6.41 -2.56 -17.27
CA PHE A 208 6.89 -2.16 -15.95
C PHE A 208 5.92 -1.16 -15.33
N LEU A 209 5.46 -1.46 -14.12
CA LEU A 209 4.56 -0.61 -13.37
C LEU A 209 5.35 0.13 -12.29
N PHE A 210 5.10 1.42 -12.17
CA PHE A 210 5.74 2.29 -11.18
C PHE A 210 4.68 3.07 -10.40
N THR A 211 4.97 3.39 -9.15
CA THR A 211 4.02 4.07 -8.26
C THR A 211 4.16 5.59 -8.30
N ALA A 212 5.26 6.11 -8.87
CA ALA A 212 5.54 7.54 -8.91
C ALA A 212 6.22 7.95 -10.23
N PRO A 213 5.97 9.16 -10.76
CA PRO A 213 6.58 9.65 -11.99
C PRO A 213 8.11 9.72 -11.94
N ALA A 214 8.68 10.13 -10.79
CA ALA A 214 10.13 10.22 -10.65
C ALA A 214 10.81 8.85 -10.69
N ALA A 215 10.16 7.78 -10.21
CA ALA A 215 10.67 6.42 -10.36
C ALA A 215 10.77 6.02 -11.84
N ILE A 216 9.79 6.38 -12.67
CA ILE A 216 9.87 6.16 -14.13
C ILE A 216 11.06 6.93 -14.72
N ARG A 217 11.20 8.22 -14.41
CA ARG A 217 12.33 9.04 -14.89
C ARG A 217 13.68 8.45 -14.50
N MET A 218 13.80 7.96 -13.25
CA MET A 218 15.02 7.32 -12.74
C MET A 218 15.37 6.07 -13.54
N TYR A 219 14.39 5.20 -13.83
CA TYR A 219 14.62 3.97 -14.60
C TYR A 219 14.93 4.25 -16.06
N LEU A 220 14.26 5.20 -16.71
CA LEU A 220 14.56 5.61 -18.08
C LEU A 220 15.97 6.19 -18.21
N ALA A 221 16.41 6.99 -17.24
CA ALA A 221 17.78 7.52 -17.20
C ALA A 221 18.84 6.43 -16.99
N ARG A 222 18.53 5.42 -16.15
CA ARG A 222 19.44 4.31 -15.81
C ARG A 222 19.55 3.26 -16.92
N TYR A 223 18.45 3.02 -17.63
CA TYR A 223 18.35 1.97 -18.65
C TYR A 223 17.94 2.53 -20.01
N PRO A 224 18.90 2.97 -20.84
CA PRO A 224 18.59 3.57 -22.16
C PRO A 224 17.81 2.63 -23.11
N ALA A 225 17.89 1.31 -22.89
CA ALA A 225 17.11 0.31 -23.64
C ALA A 225 15.65 0.19 -23.19
N LEU A 226 15.26 0.84 -22.10
CA LEU A 226 13.88 0.89 -21.62
C LEU A 226 13.12 1.99 -22.35
N SER A 227 12.09 1.62 -23.13
CA SER A 227 11.26 2.63 -23.78
C SER A 227 10.12 3.11 -22.85
N PRO A 228 9.74 4.40 -22.96
CA PRO A 228 8.65 4.97 -22.14
C PRO A 228 7.32 4.20 -22.31
N GLU A 229 7.04 3.64 -23.48
CA GLU A 229 5.81 2.89 -23.77
C GLU A 229 5.71 1.57 -22.99
N ARG A 230 6.85 1.07 -22.50
CA ARG A 230 6.89 -0.12 -21.62
C ARG A 230 6.66 0.25 -20.15
N CYS A 231 6.65 1.53 -19.80
CA CYS A 231 6.44 2.03 -18.45
C CYS A 231 4.98 2.45 -18.25
N LEU A 232 4.37 2.00 -17.17
CA LEU A 232 3.01 2.40 -16.78
C LEU A 232 3.08 3.02 -15.38
N LEU A 233 2.59 4.26 -15.25
CA LEU A 233 2.36 4.87 -13.96
C LEU A 233 1.08 4.27 -13.37
N LEU A 234 1.22 3.43 -12.35
CA LEU A 234 0.13 2.82 -11.60
C LEU A 234 0.33 3.11 -10.11
N PRO A 235 -0.10 4.29 -9.62
CA PRO A 235 0.24 4.78 -8.29
C PRO A 235 -0.30 3.91 -7.17
N ASN A 236 0.07 4.22 -5.92
CA ASN A 236 -0.66 3.74 -4.76
C ASN A 236 -2.06 4.39 -4.73
N GLY A 237 -2.93 3.88 -3.87
CA GLY A 237 -4.30 4.38 -3.80
C GLY A 237 -5.06 3.75 -2.64
N TYR A 238 -6.34 4.03 -2.58
CA TYR A 238 -7.27 3.60 -1.55
C TYR A 238 -8.38 2.70 -2.13
N ASP A 239 -9.02 1.91 -1.27
CA ASP A 239 -10.20 1.15 -1.66
C ASP A 239 -11.46 1.78 -1.06
N GLU A 240 -12.44 2.13 -1.88
CA GLU A 240 -13.70 2.73 -1.43
C GLU A 240 -14.44 1.88 -0.38
N ALA A 241 -14.33 0.55 -0.48
CA ALA A 241 -14.95 -0.36 0.49
C ALA A 241 -14.38 -0.18 1.91
N ASP A 242 -13.10 0.21 2.03
CA ASP A 242 -12.47 0.42 3.33
C ASP A 242 -12.97 1.71 4.02
N PHE A 243 -13.54 2.66 3.24
CA PHE A 243 -14.09 3.94 3.72
C PHE A 243 -15.60 3.88 3.97
N ALA A 244 -16.27 2.81 3.57
CA ALA A 244 -17.71 2.66 3.76
C ALA A 244 -18.07 2.63 5.25
N GLY A 245 -19.01 3.48 5.66
CA GLY A 245 -19.48 3.57 7.05
C GLY A 245 -18.52 4.25 8.01
N LEU A 246 -17.44 4.90 7.54
CA LEU A 246 -16.66 5.79 8.39
C LEU A 246 -17.49 7.02 8.76
N LEU A 247 -17.56 7.32 10.05
CA LEU A 247 -18.31 8.45 10.58
C LEU A 247 -17.35 9.58 10.96
N PRO A 248 -17.54 10.79 10.44
CA PRO A 248 -16.86 11.96 10.98
C PRO A 248 -17.23 12.12 12.45
N GLN A 249 -16.26 12.30 13.32
CA GLN A 249 -16.57 12.65 14.72
C GLN A 249 -17.16 14.06 14.77
N ALA A 250 -18.15 14.25 15.65
CA ALA A 250 -18.71 15.56 15.90
C ALA A 250 -17.62 16.50 16.42
N LYS A 251 -17.51 17.69 15.85
CA LYS A 251 -16.63 18.75 16.36
C LYS A 251 -17.05 19.07 17.79
N THR A 252 -16.18 18.82 18.75
CA THR A 252 -16.34 19.20 20.15
C THR A 252 -15.45 20.42 20.43
N ASN A 253 -15.69 21.13 21.55
CA ASN A 253 -14.81 22.22 22.00
C ASN A 253 -13.45 21.70 22.54
N GLN A 254 -12.92 20.64 21.97
CA GLN A 254 -11.66 20.00 22.32
C GLN A 254 -10.49 20.60 21.53
N PRO A 255 -9.23 20.33 21.93
CA PRO A 255 -8.07 20.75 21.13
C PRO A 255 -8.18 20.22 19.70
N LEU A 256 -7.78 21.03 18.72
CA LEU A 256 -7.70 20.62 17.33
C LEU A 256 -6.75 19.43 17.20
N ARG A 257 -7.22 18.33 16.62
CA ARG A 257 -6.46 17.11 16.44
C ARG A 257 -5.79 17.11 15.07
N LEU A 258 -4.45 17.10 15.06
CA LEU A 258 -3.62 16.93 13.87
C LEU A 258 -2.96 15.55 13.92
N LEU A 259 -3.43 14.61 13.09
CA LEU A 259 -3.03 13.20 13.16
C LEU A 259 -2.04 12.81 12.07
N HIS A 260 -0.92 12.21 12.46
CA HIS A 260 -0.09 11.35 11.62
C HIS A 260 -0.31 9.89 12.01
N SER A 261 -0.61 9.01 11.05
CA SER A 261 -0.76 7.58 11.28
C SER A 261 0.23 6.77 10.45
N GLY A 262 1.15 6.06 11.12
CA GLY A 262 2.14 5.15 10.51
C GLY A 262 3.59 5.52 10.83
N LEU A 263 4.52 4.65 10.41
CA LEU A 263 5.92 4.74 10.75
C LEU A 263 6.57 6.07 10.34
N ILE A 264 7.37 6.59 11.26
CA ILE A 264 8.25 7.73 11.06
C ILE A 264 9.69 7.20 11.21
N TYR A 265 10.41 7.15 10.11
CA TYR A 265 11.82 6.73 10.14
C TYR A 265 12.69 7.95 10.42
N PRO A 266 13.57 7.91 11.46
CA PRO A 266 14.37 9.08 11.83
C PRO A 266 15.28 9.64 10.73
N TRP A 267 15.63 8.81 9.74
CA TRP A 267 16.50 9.20 8.62
C TRP A 267 15.76 9.57 7.33
N GLU A 268 14.47 9.23 7.21
CA GLU A 268 13.65 9.52 6.01
C GLU A 268 12.51 10.50 6.30
N ARG A 269 12.17 10.70 7.57
CA ARG A 269 11.01 11.50 7.99
C ARG A 269 11.26 12.12 9.36
N ASP A 270 12.49 12.63 9.59
CA ASP A 270 12.88 13.18 10.90
C ASP A 270 11.94 14.32 11.31
N PRO A 271 11.17 14.19 12.40
CA PRO A 271 10.23 15.20 12.83
C PRO A 271 10.89 16.32 13.65
N SER A 272 12.22 16.40 13.72
CA SER A 272 12.92 17.32 14.63
C SER A 272 12.58 18.77 14.36
N ALA A 273 12.55 19.21 13.10
CA ALA A 273 12.20 20.59 12.74
C ALA A 273 10.75 20.92 13.15
N LEU A 274 9.82 19.97 13.00
CA LEU A 274 8.44 20.10 13.51
C LEU A 274 8.41 20.24 15.03
N PHE A 275 9.17 19.42 15.76
CA PHE A 275 9.19 19.47 17.23
C PHE A 275 9.76 20.80 17.74
N HIS A 276 10.83 21.29 17.12
CA HIS A 276 11.41 22.59 17.46
C HIS A 276 10.44 23.74 17.16
N ALA A 277 9.78 23.73 15.99
CA ALA A 277 8.77 24.73 15.65
C ALA A 277 7.61 24.73 16.64
N LEU A 278 7.11 23.54 17.06
CA LEU A 278 6.05 23.44 18.08
C LEU A 278 6.52 23.93 19.45
N ALA A 279 7.75 23.61 19.85
CA ALA A 279 8.32 24.12 21.13
C ALA A 279 8.41 25.65 21.14
N ARG A 280 8.85 26.23 20.04
CA ARG A 280 8.91 27.70 19.90
C ARG A 280 7.53 28.33 19.93
N LEU A 281 6.55 27.81 19.17
CA LEU A 281 5.17 28.29 19.17
C LEU A 281 4.54 28.21 20.56
N LYS A 282 4.83 27.15 21.31
CA LYS A 282 4.37 27.00 22.69
C LYS A 282 5.02 28.03 23.61
N ALA A 283 6.33 28.22 23.54
CA ALA A 283 7.05 29.19 24.34
C ALA A 283 6.55 30.62 24.11
N GLU A 284 6.12 30.93 22.90
CA GLU A 284 5.54 32.22 22.52
C GLU A 284 4.01 32.29 22.78
N ALA A 285 3.42 31.28 23.45
CA ALA A 285 1.99 31.16 23.74
C ALA A 285 1.06 31.23 22.52
N GLN A 286 1.58 30.93 21.33
CA GLN A 286 0.78 30.85 20.09
C GLN A 286 -0.01 29.53 20.00
N ILE A 287 0.45 28.45 20.66
CA ILE A 287 -0.25 27.19 20.83
C ILE A 287 -0.23 26.73 22.29
N SER A 288 -1.20 25.87 22.65
CA SER A 288 -1.26 25.21 23.95
C SER A 288 -1.88 23.83 23.80
N ALA A 289 -1.72 22.96 24.79
CA ALA A 289 -2.37 21.64 24.83
C ALA A 289 -3.92 21.72 24.83
N ALA A 290 -4.49 22.83 25.33
CA ALA A 290 -5.92 23.06 25.21
C ALA A 290 -6.39 23.46 23.80
N ALA A 291 -5.46 23.90 22.95
CA ALA A 291 -5.77 24.40 21.61
C ALA A 291 -5.37 23.42 20.50
N LEU A 292 -4.35 22.59 20.69
CA LEU A 292 -3.77 21.69 19.68
C LEU A 292 -3.29 20.39 20.33
N SER A 293 -3.65 19.26 19.70
CA SER A 293 -3.07 17.93 19.93
C SER A 293 -2.48 17.41 18.63
N VAL A 294 -1.17 17.26 18.57
CA VAL A 294 -0.49 16.58 17.45
C VAL A 294 -0.31 15.12 17.84
N GLU A 295 -0.96 14.25 17.12
CA GLU A 295 -1.01 12.81 17.42
C GLU A 295 -0.16 12.02 16.42
N LEU A 296 0.85 11.30 16.94
CA LEU A 296 1.72 10.44 16.15
C LEU A 296 1.38 8.98 16.46
N ARG A 297 0.49 8.40 15.67
CA ARG A 297 0.03 7.02 15.86
C ARG A 297 0.94 6.03 15.17
N ALA A 298 1.37 4.97 15.90
CA ALA A 298 2.22 3.90 15.39
C ALA A 298 3.49 4.43 14.69
N CYS A 299 4.07 5.49 15.26
CA CYS A 299 5.20 6.17 14.64
C CYS A 299 6.49 5.32 14.64
N GLY A 300 6.60 4.30 15.49
CA GLY A 300 7.84 3.61 15.76
C GLY A 300 8.83 4.50 16.50
N HIS A 301 9.88 3.94 17.05
CA HIS A 301 10.89 4.71 17.79
C HIS A 301 10.33 5.55 18.95
N GLU A 302 9.16 5.15 19.52
CA GLU A 302 8.41 5.91 20.53
C GLU A 302 9.27 6.32 21.72
N ALA A 303 10.17 5.42 22.19
CA ALA A 303 11.06 5.71 23.31
C ALA A 303 12.07 6.84 23.01
N GLU A 304 12.50 6.96 21.76
CA GLU A 304 13.39 8.04 21.31
C GLU A 304 12.63 9.35 21.19
N TYR A 305 11.48 9.33 20.53
CA TYR A 305 10.65 10.52 20.38
C TYR A 305 10.15 11.05 21.72
N ALA A 306 9.74 10.18 22.66
CA ALA A 306 9.33 10.59 24.00
C ALA A 306 10.44 11.37 24.74
N LYS A 307 11.71 10.95 24.60
CA LYS A 307 12.85 11.69 25.19
C LYS A 307 13.01 13.06 24.56
N ARG A 308 12.88 13.17 23.22
CA ARG A 308 12.98 14.45 22.49
C ARG A 308 11.85 15.39 22.89
N LEU A 309 10.59 14.90 22.93
CA LEU A 309 9.42 15.68 23.32
C LEU A 309 9.56 16.24 24.73
N LYS A 310 10.01 15.42 25.68
CA LYS A 310 10.26 15.83 27.06
C LYS A 310 11.37 16.87 27.16
N ALA A 311 12.48 16.69 26.42
CA ALA A 311 13.57 17.65 26.41
C ALA A 311 13.14 19.03 25.88
N LEU A 312 12.17 19.06 24.94
CA LEU A 312 11.58 20.28 24.37
C LEU A 312 10.37 20.79 25.17
N GLY A 313 9.89 20.05 26.16
CA GLY A 313 8.75 20.43 27.00
C GLY A 313 7.44 20.52 26.22
N ILE A 314 7.19 19.63 25.26
CA ILE A 314 5.99 19.62 24.40
C ILE A 314 5.19 18.31 24.45
N GLU A 315 5.45 17.45 25.44
CA GLU A 315 4.76 16.17 25.59
C GLU A 315 3.24 16.28 25.81
N GLU A 316 2.74 17.40 26.25
CA GLU A 316 1.31 17.66 26.35
C GLU A 316 0.68 18.13 25.02
N VAL A 317 1.49 18.63 24.07
CA VAL A 317 1.04 19.05 22.74
C VAL A 317 1.20 17.92 21.73
N VAL A 318 2.24 17.09 21.87
CA VAL A 318 2.54 15.98 20.95
C VAL A 318 2.36 14.65 21.67
N GLN A 319 1.43 13.82 21.21
CA GLN A 319 1.10 12.54 21.80
C GLN A 319 1.57 11.38 20.92
N LEU A 320 2.23 10.39 21.53
CA LEU A 320 2.63 9.14 20.88
C LEU A 320 1.55 8.09 21.14
N LEU A 321 0.88 7.62 20.08
CA LEU A 321 -0.27 6.73 20.21
C LEU A 321 0.06 5.33 19.67
N PRO A 322 -0.48 4.26 20.31
CA PRO A 322 -0.23 2.89 19.88
C PRO A 322 -0.86 2.59 18.49
N PRO A 323 -0.42 1.51 17.81
CA PRO A 323 -1.02 1.08 16.56
C PRO A 323 -2.48 0.64 16.75
N LEU A 324 -3.27 0.81 15.69
CA LEU A 324 -4.64 0.32 15.57
C LEU A 324 -4.76 -0.65 14.39
N PRO A 325 -5.78 -1.52 14.37
CA PRO A 325 -6.20 -2.23 13.17
C PRO A 325 -6.46 -1.25 12.03
N TYR A 326 -6.28 -1.69 10.78
CA TYR A 326 -6.31 -0.79 9.61
C TYR A 326 -7.61 0.04 9.53
N ARG A 327 -8.77 -0.63 9.68
CA ARG A 327 -10.08 0.06 9.63
C ARG A 327 -10.25 1.08 10.76
N ASP A 328 -9.81 0.74 11.97
CA ASP A 328 -9.88 1.64 13.12
C ASP A 328 -8.94 2.84 12.95
N SER A 329 -7.78 2.63 12.30
CA SER A 329 -6.86 3.70 11.94
C SER A 329 -7.46 4.67 10.90
N LEU A 330 -8.24 4.16 9.92
CA LEU A 330 -8.98 5.00 8.99
C LEU A 330 -10.12 5.77 9.69
N GLN A 331 -10.83 5.12 10.64
CA GLN A 331 -11.86 5.77 11.45
C GLN A 331 -11.27 6.89 12.32
N ASP A 332 -10.11 6.65 12.93
CA ASP A 332 -9.39 7.65 13.71
C ASP A 332 -8.96 8.84 12.84
N ALA A 333 -8.42 8.57 11.65
CA ALA A 333 -8.07 9.62 10.69
C ALA A 333 -9.29 10.39 10.18
N ALA A 334 -10.43 9.74 9.98
CA ALA A 334 -11.69 10.40 9.64
C ALA A 334 -12.20 11.31 10.76
N GLY A 335 -11.88 10.99 12.02
CA GLY A 335 -12.21 11.79 13.20
C GLY A 335 -11.26 12.96 13.47
N ALA A 336 -10.09 13.02 12.84
CA ALA A 336 -9.15 14.12 13.01
C ALA A 336 -9.66 15.42 12.34
N ASP A 337 -9.22 16.58 12.85
CA ASP A 337 -9.52 17.88 12.25
C ASP A 337 -8.60 18.18 11.06
N GLY A 338 -7.36 17.72 11.13
CA GLY A 338 -6.37 17.79 10.08
C GLY A 338 -5.45 16.56 10.07
N LEU A 339 -4.79 16.31 8.95
CA LEU A 339 -3.90 15.18 8.76
C LEU A 339 -2.48 15.67 8.51
N LEU A 340 -1.50 15.01 9.15
CA LEU A 340 -0.08 15.37 9.05
C LEU A 340 0.65 14.34 8.19
N LEU A 341 1.29 14.78 7.12
CA LEU A 341 2.11 13.96 6.25
C LEU A 341 3.57 14.39 6.36
N LEU A 342 4.48 13.42 6.53
CA LEU A 342 5.92 13.63 6.66
C LEU A 342 6.67 12.84 5.59
N GLN A 343 7.56 13.50 4.85
CA GLN A 343 8.43 12.87 3.85
C GLN A 343 9.65 13.73 3.55
N ALA A 344 10.85 13.19 3.69
CA ALA A 344 12.09 13.89 3.38
C ALA A 344 12.43 13.85 1.88
N ALA A 345 13.36 14.72 1.48
CA ALA A 345 13.83 14.87 0.11
C ALA A 345 14.39 13.56 -0.51
N CYS A 346 15.02 12.71 0.29
CA CYS A 346 15.54 11.43 -0.19
C CYS A 346 14.43 10.49 -0.74
N CYS A 347 13.17 10.74 -0.38
CA CYS A 347 12.00 9.97 -0.83
C CYS A 347 11.15 10.70 -1.89
N ASP A 348 11.65 11.77 -2.53
CA ASP A 348 10.89 12.58 -3.50
C ASP A 348 10.40 11.80 -4.73
N HIS A 349 11.05 10.67 -5.02
CA HIS A 349 10.68 9.73 -6.09
C HIS A 349 9.62 8.69 -5.68
N GLN A 350 9.04 8.83 -4.50
CA GLN A 350 8.00 7.95 -3.96
C GLN A 350 6.79 8.78 -3.53
N ILE A 351 5.61 8.17 -3.51
CA ILE A 351 4.41 8.74 -2.93
C ILE A 351 3.87 7.77 -1.89
N PRO A 352 3.84 8.14 -0.60
CA PRO A 352 3.37 7.26 0.45
C PRO A 352 1.89 6.93 0.25
N ALA A 353 1.49 5.67 0.49
CA ALA A 353 0.12 5.21 0.29
C ALA A 353 -0.90 6.06 1.09
N LYS A 354 -0.52 6.50 2.29
CA LYS A 354 -1.35 7.35 3.15
C LYS A 354 -1.72 8.71 2.52
N ALA A 355 -0.93 9.23 1.59
CA ALA A 355 -1.29 10.46 0.89
C ALA A 355 -2.63 10.31 0.15
N TYR A 356 -2.84 9.15 -0.47
CA TYR A 356 -4.09 8.85 -1.19
C TYR A 356 -5.27 8.63 -0.23
N GLU A 357 -5.03 7.97 0.90
CA GLU A 357 -6.03 7.78 1.96
C GLU A 357 -6.45 9.13 2.56
N TYR A 358 -5.48 10.01 2.83
CA TYR A 358 -5.72 11.35 3.35
C TYR A 358 -6.51 12.24 2.37
N LEU A 359 -6.16 12.20 1.10
CA LEU A 359 -6.92 12.87 0.05
C LEU A 359 -8.36 12.36 -0.02
N ARG A 360 -8.57 11.02 0.12
CA ARG A 360 -9.92 10.42 0.11
C ARG A 360 -10.76 10.80 1.33
N LEU A 361 -10.13 11.05 2.47
CA LEU A 361 -10.83 11.49 3.69
C LEU A 361 -11.36 12.94 3.58
N HIS A 362 -10.94 13.69 2.54
CA HIS A 362 -11.34 15.09 2.34
C HIS A 362 -11.12 15.96 3.59
N LYS A 363 -9.94 15.78 4.23
CA LYS A 363 -9.52 16.59 5.37
C LYS A 363 -8.42 17.56 4.98
N PRO A 364 -8.27 18.71 5.70
CA PRO A 364 -7.08 19.55 5.58
C PRO A 364 -5.81 18.75 5.83
N ILE A 365 -4.80 18.91 4.97
CA ILE A 365 -3.52 18.21 5.07
C ILE A 365 -2.41 19.22 5.33
N LEU A 366 -1.65 19.05 6.43
CA LEU A 366 -0.35 19.67 6.59
C LEU A 366 0.71 18.68 6.12
N ALA A 367 1.33 18.96 4.98
CA ALA A 367 2.34 18.11 4.37
C ALA A 367 3.73 18.73 4.57
N LEU A 368 4.52 18.08 5.40
CA LEU A 368 5.93 18.42 5.58
C LEU A 368 6.76 17.58 4.59
N THR A 369 7.04 18.15 3.44
CA THR A 369 7.76 17.52 2.33
C THR A 369 8.38 18.58 1.42
N THR A 370 9.33 18.19 0.56
CA THR A 370 9.91 19.12 -0.41
C THR A 370 8.83 19.66 -1.36
N GLN A 371 9.06 20.88 -1.86
CA GLN A 371 8.13 21.52 -2.79
C GLN A 371 8.14 20.90 -4.20
N THR A 372 9.18 20.15 -4.54
CA THR A 372 9.48 19.64 -5.89
C THR A 372 9.25 18.14 -6.06
N GLY A 373 9.06 17.39 -4.96
CA GLY A 373 8.84 15.95 -4.98
C GLY A 373 7.49 15.54 -5.57
N ASP A 374 7.37 14.27 -5.95
CA ASP A 374 6.14 13.72 -6.54
C ASP A 374 4.94 13.77 -5.55
N THR A 375 5.20 13.69 -4.24
CA THR A 375 4.16 13.87 -3.21
C THR A 375 3.61 15.30 -3.22
N ALA A 376 4.49 16.31 -3.27
CA ALA A 376 4.04 17.69 -3.37
C ALA A 376 3.29 17.97 -4.67
N ALA A 377 3.73 17.38 -5.79
CA ALA A 377 3.04 17.50 -7.08
C ALA A 377 1.62 16.91 -7.02
N LEU A 378 1.45 15.71 -6.43
CA LEU A 378 0.14 15.09 -6.21
C LEU A 378 -0.76 15.99 -5.36
N LEU A 379 -0.26 16.50 -4.24
CA LEU A 379 -1.04 17.33 -3.33
C LEU A 379 -1.41 18.69 -3.94
N LYS A 380 -0.52 19.31 -4.70
CA LYS A 380 -0.81 20.54 -5.45
C LYS A 380 -1.89 20.33 -6.50
N GLN A 381 -1.84 19.22 -7.22
CA GLN A 381 -2.85 18.86 -8.23
C GLN A 381 -4.21 18.54 -7.58
N SER A 382 -4.23 17.86 -6.46
CA SER A 382 -5.45 17.46 -5.75
C SER A 382 -6.06 18.61 -4.94
N GLY A 383 -5.26 19.60 -4.53
CA GLY A 383 -5.67 20.63 -3.57
C GLY A 383 -5.77 20.10 -2.13
N GLY A 384 -6.19 20.98 -1.21
CA GLY A 384 -6.47 20.60 0.18
C GLY A 384 -5.24 20.37 1.07
N ALA A 385 -4.05 20.81 0.65
CA ALA A 385 -2.83 20.66 1.44
C ALA A 385 -2.07 21.99 1.58
N THR A 386 -1.57 22.25 2.78
CA THR A 386 -0.50 23.19 3.07
C THR A 386 0.81 22.43 3.00
N ILE A 387 1.70 22.81 2.08
CA ILE A 387 2.96 22.11 1.81
C ILE A 387 4.13 22.95 2.29
N VAL A 388 4.94 22.39 3.18
CA VAL A 388 6.10 23.03 3.80
C VAL A 388 7.27 22.06 3.77
N ASP A 389 8.49 22.56 3.62
CA ASP A 389 9.66 21.70 3.66
C ASP A 389 9.83 21.08 5.07
N LEU A 390 10.06 19.76 5.11
CA LEU A 390 10.20 19.02 6.38
C LEU A 390 11.39 19.47 7.21
N GLU A 391 12.44 19.96 6.56
CA GLU A 391 13.71 20.35 7.21
C GLU A 391 13.76 21.85 7.56
N ASP A 392 12.78 22.66 7.08
CA ASP A 392 12.71 24.09 7.34
C ASP A 392 11.86 24.40 8.58
N GLU A 393 12.50 24.44 9.76
CA GLU A 393 11.88 24.80 11.03
C GLU A 393 11.15 26.15 10.96
N ASN A 394 11.73 27.16 10.31
CA ASN A 394 11.13 28.50 10.27
C ASN A 394 9.88 28.50 9.38
N ALA A 395 9.92 27.84 8.24
CA ALA A 395 8.73 27.70 7.39
C ALA A 395 7.60 26.92 8.10
N ILE A 396 7.94 25.86 8.81
CA ILE A 396 6.97 25.08 9.63
C ILE A 396 6.39 25.98 10.72
N TYR A 397 7.23 26.71 11.46
CA TYR A 397 6.81 27.66 12.50
C TYR A 397 5.81 28.69 11.95
N GLN A 398 6.05 29.27 10.77
CA GLN A 398 5.15 30.25 10.15
C GLN A 398 3.83 29.60 9.64
N ALA A 399 3.90 28.38 9.11
CA ALA A 399 2.76 27.72 8.50
C ALA A 399 1.73 27.18 9.51
N ILE A 400 2.16 26.67 10.66
CA ILE A 400 1.27 26.02 11.65
C ILE A 400 0.16 26.96 12.12
N PRO A 401 0.40 28.18 12.61
CA PRO A 401 -0.66 29.05 13.10
C PRO A 401 -1.73 29.35 12.04
N GLU A 402 -1.29 29.64 10.83
CA GLU A 402 -2.20 29.91 9.71
C GLU A 402 -3.02 28.67 9.31
N PHE A 403 -2.37 27.49 9.24
CA PHE A 403 -3.07 26.21 9.00
C PHE A 403 -4.14 25.95 10.06
N LEU A 404 -3.80 26.09 11.35
CA LEU A 404 -4.74 25.88 12.45
C LEU A 404 -5.89 26.87 12.41
N ARG A 405 -5.61 28.14 12.09
CA ARG A 405 -6.64 29.16 11.94
C ARG A 405 -7.62 28.77 10.82
N GLN A 406 -7.13 28.38 9.65
CA GLN A 406 -7.94 27.98 8.50
C GLN A 406 -8.78 26.73 8.82
N VAL A 407 -8.22 25.74 9.49
CA VAL A 407 -8.95 24.52 9.90
C VAL A 407 -10.10 24.88 10.86
N ARG A 408 -9.85 25.73 11.86
CA ARG A 408 -10.86 26.17 12.83
C ARG A 408 -12.02 26.94 12.19
N THR A 409 -11.71 27.82 11.27
CA THR A 409 -12.71 28.63 10.58
C THR A 409 -13.40 27.91 9.42
N GLY A 410 -12.96 26.67 9.08
CA GLY A 410 -13.45 25.96 7.90
C GLY A 410 -12.99 26.58 6.57
N GLY A 411 -12.00 27.47 6.60
CA GLY A 411 -11.47 28.17 5.43
C GLY A 411 -10.35 27.43 4.71
N HIS A 412 -9.84 26.31 5.27
CA HIS A 412 -8.82 25.53 4.59
C HIS A 412 -9.42 24.82 3.35
N PRO A 413 -8.80 24.94 2.17
CA PRO A 413 -9.25 24.20 0.99
C PRO A 413 -9.30 22.69 1.26
N LEU A 414 -10.28 22.00 0.67
CA LEU A 414 -10.38 20.55 0.74
C LEU A 414 -9.91 19.93 -0.57
N PRO A 415 -9.41 18.67 -0.54
CA PRO A 415 -9.02 17.97 -1.75
C PRO A 415 -10.18 17.86 -2.74
N GLY A 416 -9.86 17.93 -4.05
CA GLY A 416 -10.81 17.66 -5.12
C GLY A 416 -11.14 16.17 -5.27
N SER A 417 -11.73 15.79 -6.40
CA SER A 417 -12.06 14.40 -6.68
C SER A 417 -10.81 13.52 -6.77
N THR A 418 -10.82 12.41 -6.06
CA THR A 418 -9.70 11.44 -5.99
C THR A 418 -10.04 10.10 -6.62
N ASN A 419 -11.16 9.97 -7.33
CA ASN A 419 -11.67 8.70 -7.90
C ASN A 419 -10.67 7.95 -8.79
N SER A 420 -9.78 8.67 -9.48
CA SER A 420 -8.71 8.08 -10.30
C SER A 420 -7.71 7.26 -9.48
N HIS A 421 -7.62 7.51 -8.17
CA HIS A 421 -6.70 6.82 -7.26
C HIS A 421 -7.35 5.64 -6.53
N SER A 422 -8.60 5.31 -6.82
CA SER A 422 -9.25 4.14 -6.25
C SER A 422 -8.62 2.83 -6.75
N ARG A 423 -8.57 1.79 -5.91
CA ARG A 423 -8.05 0.45 -6.28
C ARG A 423 -8.82 -0.15 -7.46
N ARG A 424 -10.12 0.11 -7.56
CA ARG A 424 -10.93 -0.31 -8.70
C ARG A 424 -10.49 0.38 -10.00
N SER A 425 -10.19 1.69 -9.95
CA SER A 425 -9.65 2.42 -11.11
C SER A 425 -8.28 1.90 -11.53
N GLN A 426 -7.41 1.60 -10.56
CA GLN A 426 -6.09 1.01 -10.80
C GLN A 426 -6.20 -0.39 -11.42
N ALA A 427 -7.13 -1.22 -10.95
CA ALA A 427 -7.39 -2.53 -11.55
C ALA A 427 -7.83 -2.42 -13.02
N LYS A 428 -8.63 -1.41 -13.38
CA LYS A 428 -8.97 -1.12 -14.79
C LYS A 428 -7.74 -0.82 -15.63
N GLN A 429 -6.83 0.01 -15.13
CA GLN A 429 -5.59 0.33 -15.82
C GLN A 429 -4.68 -0.89 -15.95
N LEU A 430 -4.58 -1.71 -14.89
CA LEU A 430 -3.84 -2.97 -14.95
C LEU A 430 -4.44 -3.93 -15.95
N ALA A 431 -5.75 -4.15 -15.96
CA ALA A 431 -6.43 -5.02 -16.93
C ALA A 431 -6.17 -4.59 -18.37
N ALA A 432 -6.26 -3.29 -18.66
CA ALA A 432 -5.94 -2.74 -19.98
C ALA A 432 -4.46 -2.98 -20.36
N CYS A 433 -3.54 -2.88 -19.40
CA CYS A 433 -2.13 -3.22 -19.60
C CYS A 433 -1.96 -4.70 -19.93
N LEU A 434 -2.58 -5.59 -19.16
CA LEU A 434 -2.53 -7.04 -19.39
C LEU A 434 -3.14 -7.41 -20.76
N ASP A 435 -4.28 -6.82 -21.15
CA ASP A 435 -4.89 -7.01 -22.48
C ASP A 435 -3.94 -6.60 -23.61
N ARG A 436 -3.20 -5.50 -23.44
CA ARG A 436 -2.21 -5.05 -24.42
C ARG A 436 -1.05 -6.03 -24.54
N VAL A 437 -0.49 -6.45 -23.39
CA VAL A 437 0.62 -7.41 -23.34
C VAL A 437 0.24 -8.73 -23.99
N LEU A 438 -0.97 -9.22 -23.76
CA LEU A 438 -1.43 -10.47 -24.36
C LEU A 438 -1.58 -10.37 -25.87
N ARG A 439 -2.20 -9.29 -26.36
CA ARG A 439 -2.30 -9.04 -27.83
C ARG A 439 -0.95 -8.92 -28.51
N GLU A 440 0.02 -8.26 -27.89
CA GLU A 440 1.38 -8.13 -28.44
C GLU A 440 2.09 -9.48 -28.49
N ALA A 441 1.90 -10.33 -27.47
CA ALA A 441 2.46 -11.67 -27.44
C ALA A 441 1.83 -12.59 -28.50
N ASP A 442 0.51 -12.48 -28.74
CA ASP A 442 -0.19 -13.26 -29.78
C ASP A 442 0.21 -12.83 -31.19
N ASN A 443 0.58 -11.56 -31.39
CA ASN A 443 0.99 -10.98 -32.68
C ASN A 443 2.50 -11.11 -32.98
N ALA A 444 3.31 -11.61 -32.03
CA ALA A 444 4.75 -11.75 -32.22
C ALA A 444 5.06 -12.81 -33.29
N PRO A 445 5.86 -12.51 -34.33
CA PRO A 445 6.20 -13.48 -35.38
C PRO A 445 6.97 -14.66 -34.75
N GLY A 446 6.40 -15.86 -34.85
CA GLY A 446 7.02 -17.12 -34.38
C GLY A 446 6.23 -17.90 -33.32
N VAL A 447 5.16 -17.36 -32.80
CA VAL A 447 4.24 -18.09 -31.90
C VAL A 447 2.96 -18.41 -32.67
N GLY A 448 2.94 -19.55 -33.33
CA GLY A 448 1.73 -20.04 -34.01
C GLY A 448 0.54 -20.05 -33.07
N SER A 449 -0.60 -19.53 -33.50
CA SER A 449 -1.86 -19.37 -32.75
C SER A 449 -2.23 -20.67 -32.01
N ARG A 450 -2.04 -20.72 -30.71
CA ARG A 450 -2.38 -21.88 -29.85
C ARG A 450 -3.75 -21.78 -29.20
N ARG A 451 -4.66 -20.96 -29.73
CA ARG A 451 -6.06 -21.00 -29.26
C ARG A 451 -6.87 -21.87 -30.22
N PRO A 452 -7.49 -22.98 -29.76
CA PRO A 452 -8.54 -23.62 -30.52
C PRO A 452 -9.70 -22.63 -30.70
N PRO A 453 -10.41 -22.64 -31.83
CA PRO A 453 -11.58 -21.78 -32.01
C PRO A 453 -12.58 -22.06 -30.89
N SER A 454 -13.09 -20.99 -30.29
CA SER A 454 -14.17 -21.06 -29.32
C SER A 454 -15.33 -21.81 -29.97
N SER A 455 -15.62 -23.02 -29.52
CA SER A 455 -16.84 -23.73 -29.88
C SER A 455 -18.04 -22.87 -29.46
N GLN A 456 -18.66 -22.23 -30.42
CA GLN A 456 -20.02 -21.74 -30.30
C GLN A 456 -20.92 -22.99 -30.19
N GLY A 457 -21.56 -23.17 -29.08
CA GLY A 457 -22.58 -24.17 -28.79
C GLY A 457 -23.36 -23.72 -27.57
#